data_623a2b2bc3b12d94408aceede9f3da7c
#
_entry.id   623a2b2bc3b12d94408aceede9f3da7c
#
_cell.length_a   1.000
_cell.length_b   1.000
_cell.length_c   1.000
_cell.angle_alpha   90.00
_cell.angle_beta   90.00
_cell.angle_gamma   90.00
#
_symmetry.space_group_name_H-M   'P 1'
#
loop_
_entity.id
_entity.type
_entity.pdbx_description
1 polymer ?
#
loop_
_entity_poly.entity_id
_entity_poly.type
_entity_poly.pdbx_seq_one_letter_code
_entity_poly.pdbx_strand_id
1 'polypeptide(L)'
;MTPGEAGAEPEYLIVSSGFTKTVTGAPGATITLDAANSNTPIDVTTTGTIETIASHATVTAQAALNTADVTLKLRLYIATSGSNTFNYTGTEYDYTPNLTGTVNANTLLTLNQTNVGQAVTEGDRLLFVLVADDSQSPATSAPISLAVSASVGIE
;
A
#
# COMPACT_ATOMS: atom_id res chain seq x y z
N MET A 1 -0.19 -11.80 -0.94
CA MET A 1 -1.27 -10.94 -1.49
C MET A 1 -1.68 -11.48 -2.86
N THR A 2 -2.96 -11.64 -3.09
CA THR A 2 -3.52 -12.12 -4.37
C THR A 2 -3.93 -10.89 -5.18
N PRO A 3 -3.38 -10.69 -6.40
CA PRO A 3 -3.83 -9.64 -7.29
C PRO A 3 -5.29 -9.81 -7.71
N GLY A 4 -5.96 -8.71 -7.97
CA GLY A 4 -7.35 -8.67 -8.43
C GLY A 4 -7.57 -7.57 -9.46
N GLU A 5 -8.75 -7.54 -10.06
CA GLU A 5 -9.15 -6.42 -10.92
C GLU A 5 -9.17 -5.13 -10.10
N ALA A 6 -8.84 -4.00 -10.72
CA ALA A 6 -8.80 -2.71 -10.05
C ALA A 6 -10.13 -2.37 -9.37
N GLY A 7 -10.09 -2.13 -8.07
CA GLY A 7 -11.28 -1.86 -7.24
C GLY A 7 -12.06 -3.10 -6.81
N ALA A 8 -11.59 -4.30 -7.17
CA ALA A 8 -12.17 -5.59 -6.77
C ALA A 8 -11.09 -6.56 -6.26
N GLU A 9 -10.03 -6.01 -5.68
CA GLU A 9 -8.92 -6.78 -5.14
C GLU A 9 -9.41 -7.70 -4.01
N PRO A 10 -9.06 -9.01 -4.03
CA PRO A 10 -9.52 -9.96 -3.02
C PRO A 10 -8.92 -9.73 -1.64
N GLU A 11 -7.79 -9.02 -1.60
CA GLU A 11 -7.08 -8.70 -0.37
C GLU A 11 -6.14 -7.49 -0.55
N TYR A 12 -5.76 -6.84 0.55
CA TYR A 12 -4.78 -5.77 0.58
C TYR A 12 -3.81 -5.94 1.75
N LEU A 13 -2.65 -5.27 1.68
CA LEU A 13 -1.70 -5.23 2.79
C LEU A 13 -1.74 -3.87 3.47
N ILE A 14 -1.86 -3.88 4.79
CA ILE A 14 -1.54 -2.72 5.62
C ILE A 14 -0.02 -2.71 5.81
N VAL A 15 0.60 -1.58 5.48
CA VAL A 15 2.04 -1.39 5.55
C VAL A 15 2.37 -0.36 6.62
N SER A 16 3.26 -0.70 7.52
CA SER A 16 3.84 0.24 8.47
C SER A 16 5.35 0.00 8.58
N SER A 17 6.05 0.78 9.40
CA SER A 17 7.47 0.62 9.60
C SER A 17 7.81 -0.77 10.14
N GLY A 18 8.25 -1.66 9.24
CA GLY A 18 8.67 -3.03 9.58
C GLY A 18 7.56 -4.06 9.80
N PHE A 19 6.32 -3.73 9.46
CA PHE A 19 5.18 -4.64 9.61
C PHE A 19 4.27 -4.60 8.38
N THR A 20 3.84 -5.79 7.93
CA THR A 20 2.79 -5.93 6.91
C THR A 20 1.70 -6.87 7.39
N LYS A 21 0.44 -6.52 7.21
CA LYS A 21 -0.70 -7.36 7.53
C LYS A 21 -1.62 -7.49 6.32
N THR A 22 -1.92 -8.73 5.93
CA THR A 22 -2.92 -9.02 4.90
C THR A 22 -4.33 -8.87 5.47
N VAL A 23 -5.19 -8.19 4.72
CA VAL A 23 -6.62 -8.05 5.02
C VAL A 23 -7.42 -8.54 3.82
N THR A 24 -8.45 -9.36 4.06
CA THR A 24 -9.31 -9.90 3.01
C THR A 24 -10.31 -8.85 2.55
N GLY A 25 -10.51 -8.78 1.24
CA GLY A 25 -11.42 -7.85 0.57
C GLY A 25 -10.71 -6.61 0.03
N ALA A 26 -11.39 -5.87 -0.85
CA ALA A 26 -10.89 -4.61 -1.39
C ALA A 26 -10.88 -3.53 -0.30
N PRO A 27 -9.86 -2.66 -0.26
CA PRO A 27 -9.87 -1.53 0.66
C PRO A 27 -10.94 -0.52 0.24
N GLY A 28 -11.83 -0.18 1.17
CA GLY A 28 -12.88 0.81 0.93
C GLY A 28 -12.37 2.26 1.03
N ALA A 29 -13.31 3.22 0.92
CA ALA A 29 -13.02 4.63 1.14
C ALA A 29 -12.58 4.91 2.58
N THR A 30 -12.92 4.02 3.51
CA THR A 30 -12.52 4.10 4.92
C THR A 30 -12.03 2.75 5.42
N ILE A 31 -11.03 2.78 6.30
CA ILE A 31 -10.53 1.61 7.01
C ILE A 31 -10.59 1.92 8.50
N THR A 32 -11.26 1.07 9.28
CA THR A 32 -11.25 1.17 10.75
C THR A 32 -10.35 0.10 11.33
N LEU A 33 -9.35 0.51 12.08
CA LEU A 33 -8.45 -0.44 12.76
C LEU A 33 -9.03 -0.86 14.10
N ASP A 34 -8.98 -2.17 14.35
CA ASP A 34 -9.28 -2.74 15.66
C ASP A 34 -8.15 -2.47 16.69
N ALA A 35 -8.40 -2.75 17.94
CA ALA A 35 -7.43 -2.53 19.01
C ALA A 35 -6.12 -3.30 18.82
N ALA A 36 -6.15 -4.45 18.15
CA ALA A 36 -4.96 -5.27 17.89
C ALA A 36 -4.04 -4.66 16.85
N ASN A 37 -4.55 -3.77 16.01
CA ASN A 37 -3.83 -3.13 14.89
C ASN A 37 -3.69 -1.61 15.06
N SER A 38 -4.13 -1.05 16.19
CA SER A 38 -4.14 0.39 16.42
C SER A 38 -2.74 1.03 16.47
N ASN A 39 -1.69 0.23 16.64
CA ASN A 39 -0.30 0.69 16.70
C ASN A 39 0.44 0.58 15.36
N THR A 40 -0.23 0.20 14.27
CA THR A 40 0.41 0.07 12.94
C THR A 40 0.54 1.38 12.17
N PRO A 41 -0.30 2.42 12.35
CA PRO A 41 -0.17 3.70 11.68
C PRO A 41 1.09 4.45 12.08
N ILE A 42 1.51 5.36 11.21
CA ILE A 42 2.59 6.31 11.46
C ILE A 42 1.99 7.58 12.06
N ASP A 43 2.42 7.97 13.24
CA ASP A 43 1.96 9.20 13.88
C ASP A 43 2.66 10.42 13.26
N VAL A 44 1.87 11.44 12.94
CA VAL A 44 2.37 12.74 12.47
C VAL A 44 2.78 13.58 13.68
N THR A 45 4.04 13.89 13.78
CA THR A 45 4.61 14.65 14.91
C THR A 45 4.75 16.15 14.65
N THR A 46 4.45 16.60 13.44
CA THR A 46 4.58 18.01 13.03
C THR A 46 3.53 18.32 11.98
N THR A 47 2.83 19.44 12.16
CA THR A 47 1.91 19.97 11.15
C THR A 47 2.69 20.44 9.93
N GLY A 48 2.24 20.07 8.72
CA GLY A 48 2.91 20.42 7.48
C GLY A 48 2.22 19.79 6.27
N THR A 49 3.00 19.59 5.22
CA THR A 49 2.55 18.96 3.97
C THR A 49 3.43 17.74 3.68
N ILE A 50 2.81 16.61 3.40
CA ILE A 50 3.55 15.45 2.86
C ILE A 50 3.97 15.81 1.44
N GLU A 51 5.27 16.00 1.22
CA GLU A 51 5.84 16.32 -0.08
C GLU A 51 6.41 15.09 -0.77
N THR A 52 6.87 14.10 -0.01
CA THR A 52 7.45 12.89 -0.59
C THR A 52 6.92 11.64 0.05
N ILE A 53 6.76 10.58 -0.76
CA ILE A 53 6.53 9.21 -0.31
C ILE A 53 7.56 8.32 -1.00
N ALA A 54 8.31 7.57 -0.22
CA ALA A 54 9.24 6.55 -0.71
C ALA A 54 8.86 5.18 -0.15
N SER A 55 8.83 4.18 -1.02
CA SER A 55 8.49 2.82 -0.61
C SER A 55 9.25 1.79 -1.45
N HIS A 56 9.53 0.65 -0.83
CA HIS A 56 10.15 -0.49 -1.47
C HIS A 56 9.33 -1.74 -1.17
N ALA A 57 9.10 -2.55 -2.19
CA ALA A 57 8.50 -3.86 -2.05
C ALA A 57 9.46 -4.92 -2.62
N THR A 58 9.74 -5.96 -1.85
CA THR A 58 10.60 -7.07 -2.29
C THR A 58 9.77 -8.33 -2.35
N VAL A 59 9.82 -9.03 -3.47
CA VAL A 59 9.20 -10.34 -3.63
C VAL A 59 10.00 -11.35 -2.79
N THR A 60 9.34 -12.01 -1.83
CA THR A 60 10.03 -12.90 -0.89
C THR A 60 10.04 -14.37 -1.33
N ALA A 61 9.15 -14.75 -2.26
CA ALA A 61 9.09 -16.08 -2.85
C ALA A 61 8.78 -15.99 -4.34
N GLN A 62 9.32 -16.89 -5.14
CA GLN A 62 9.01 -16.95 -6.57
C GLN A 62 7.50 -17.11 -6.80
N ALA A 63 6.96 -16.36 -7.75
CA ALA A 63 5.56 -16.43 -8.17
C ALA A 63 5.46 -16.59 -9.68
N ALA A 64 4.55 -17.44 -10.15
CA ALA A 64 4.22 -17.58 -11.57
C ALA A 64 2.91 -16.84 -11.86
N LEU A 65 3.01 -15.68 -12.46
CA LEU A 65 1.86 -14.82 -12.76
C LEU A 65 1.19 -15.17 -14.11
N ASN A 66 1.78 -16.10 -14.85
CA ASN A 66 1.27 -16.53 -16.16
C ASN A 66 1.12 -15.38 -17.15
N THR A 67 -0.11 -15.04 -17.52
CA THR A 67 -0.44 -13.93 -18.43
C THR A 67 -0.77 -12.62 -17.69
N ALA A 68 -0.78 -12.62 -16.37
CA ALA A 68 -1.09 -11.43 -15.58
C ALA A 68 -0.04 -10.34 -15.79
N ASP A 69 -0.49 -9.10 -15.77
CA ASP A 69 0.35 -7.90 -15.71
C ASP A 69 -0.08 -7.11 -14.47
N VAL A 70 0.67 -7.30 -13.40
CA VAL A 70 0.31 -6.85 -12.06
C VAL A 70 1.05 -5.56 -11.73
N THR A 71 0.29 -4.51 -11.46
CA THR A 71 0.79 -3.25 -10.91
C THR A 71 0.53 -3.23 -9.41
N LEU A 72 1.60 -3.09 -8.61
CA LEU A 72 1.45 -2.79 -7.19
C LEU A 72 1.19 -1.30 -7.01
N LYS A 73 0.22 -0.96 -6.17
CA LYS A 73 -0.15 0.43 -5.89
C LYS A 73 -0.18 0.68 -4.40
N LEU A 74 0.35 1.82 -3.99
CA LEU A 74 0.31 2.29 -2.62
C LEU A 74 -0.78 3.35 -2.49
N ARG A 75 -1.70 3.16 -1.54
CA ARG A 75 -2.75 4.13 -1.17
C ARG A 75 -2.42 4.74 0.18
N LEU A 76 -2.62 6.04 0.31
CA LEU A 76 -2.49 6.75 1.57
C LEU A 76 -3.87 6.98 2.18
N TYR A 77 -4.00 6.62 3.44
CA TYR A 77 -5.17 6.89 4.28
C TYR A 77 -4.74 7.73 5.48
N ILE A 78 -5.60 8.64 5.90
CA ILE A 78 -5.34 9.53 7.04
C ILE A 78 -6.51 9.46 8.03
N ALA A 79 -6.18 9.35 9.31
CA ALA A 79 -7.10 9.54 10.42
C ALA A 79 -6.68 10.77 11.21
N THR A 80 -7.67 11.58 11.62
CA THR A 80 -7.42 12.70 12.53
C THR A 80 -7.04 12.18 13.92
N SER A 81 -6.39 13.04 14.70
CA SER A 81 -5.98 12.74 16.07
C SER A 81 -7.11 12.10 16.88
N GLY A 82 -6.79 11.00 17.55
CA GLY A 82 -7.73 10.24 18.37
C GLY A 82 -8.71 9.33 17.61
N SER A 83 -8.70 9.31 16.28
CA SER A 83 -9.55 8.46 15.45
C SER A 83 -8.84 7.18 15.04
N ASN A 84 -9.55 6.04 15.03
CA ASN A 84 -9.10 4.79 14.44
C ASN A 84 -9.71 4.53 13.04
N THR A 85 -10.47 5.50 12.51
CA THR A 85 -11.04 5.44 11.16
C THR A 85 -10.20 6.29 10.21
N PHE A 86 -9.60 5.62 9.25
CA PHE A 86 -8.71 6.19 8.25
C PHE A 86 -9.49 6.42 6.97
N ASN A 87 -9.40 7.63 6.43
CA ASN A 87 -10.05 8.03 5.19
C ASN A 87 -9.04 7.99 4.04
N TYR A 88 -9.44 7.42 2.92
CA TYR A 88 -8.64 7.41 1.70
C TYR A 88 -8.45 8.83 1.17
N THR A 89 -7.22 9.20 0.84
CA THR A 89 -6.90 10.54 0.32
C THR A 89 -7.28 10.75 -1.15
N GLY A 90 -7.66 9.67 -1.84
CA GLY A 90 -8.04 9.71 -3.25
C GLY A 90 -6.87 9.51 -4.23
N THR A 91 -5.66 9.27 -3.74
CA THR A 91 -4.46 9.14 -4.58
C THR A 91 -3.82 7.77 -4.45
N GLU A 92 -3.46 7.19 -5.58
CA GLU A 92 -2.70 5.95 -5.71
C GLU A 92 -1.33 6.24 -6.32
N TYR A 93 -0.32 5.49 -5.89
CA TYR A 93 1.04 5.61 -6.37
C TYR A 93 1.56 4.26 -6.83
N ASP A 94 1.99 4.17 -8.09
CA ASP A 94 2.41 2.93 -8.71
C ASP A 94 3.87 2.59 -8.37
N TYR A 95 4.11 1.33 -8.06
CA TYR A 95 5.47 0.79 -8.01
C TYR A 95 5.99 0.45 -9.40
N THR A 96 7.29 0.53 -9.55
CA THR A 96 8.00 0.10 -10.75
C THR A 96 9.06 -0.95 -10.42
N PRO A 97 9.29 -1.95 -11.31
CA PRO A 97 8.51 -2.26 -12.52
C PRO A 97 7.19 -2.97 -12.21
N ASN A 98 6.31 -3.11 -13.21
CA ASN A 98 5.19 -4.05 -13.16
C ASN A 98 5.70 -5.48 -13.08
N LEU A 99 4.89 -6.37 -12.53
CA LEU A 99 5.21 -7.79 -12.40
C LEU A 99 4.49 -8.61 -13.48
N THR A 100 5.26 -9.34 -14.29
CA THR A 100 4.75 -10.18 -15.38
C THR A 100 5.45 -11.52 -15.42
N GLY A 101 4.79 -12.55 -15.92
CA GLY A 101 5.38 -13.88 -16.15
C GLY A 101 5.87 -14.53 -14.86
N THR A 102 7.09 -15.04 -14.87
CA THR A 102 7.73 -15.61 -13.66
C THR A 102 8.51 -14.53 -12.92
N VAL A 103 8.05 -14.20 -11.73
CA VAL A 103 8.71 -13.24 -10.85
C VAL A 103 9.58 -13.97 -9.84
N ASN A 104 10.86 -13.68 -9.81
CA ASN A 104 11.81 -14.35 -8.92
C ASN A 104 11.78 -13.74 -7.50
N ALA A 105 12.16 -14.56 -6.52
CA ALA A 105 12.47 -14.05 -5.19
C ALA A 105 13.58 -12.98 -5.27
N ASN A 106 13.52 -12.00 -4.36
CA ASN A 106 14.38 -10.82 -4.31
C ASN A 106 14.17 -9.82 -5.47
N THR A 107 13.13 -9.97 -6.30
CA THR A 107 12.72 -8.89 -7.21
C THR A 107 12.33 -7.68 -6.40
N LEU A 108 12.99 -6.54 -6.66
CA LEU A 108 12.76 -5.28 -5.97
C LEU A 108 11.87 -4.38 -6.82
N LEU A 109 10.82 -3.86 -6.20
CA LEU A 109 9.98 -2.82 -6.75
C LEU A 109 10.17 -1.54 -5.92
N THR A 110 10.16 -0.40 -6.58
CA THR A 110 10.37 0.89 -5.94
C THR A 110 9.26 1.85 -6.27
N LEU A 111 8.95 2.69 -5.30
CA LEU A 111 8.07 3.84 -5.46
C LEU A 111 8.79 5.04 -4.87
N ASN A 112 8.87 6.11 -5.65
CA ASN A 112 9.43 7.36 -5.19
C ASN A 112 8.58 8.50 -5.78
N GLN A 113 7.71 9.04 -4.95
CA GLN A 113 6.78 10.10 -5.34
C GLN A 113 7.19 11.42 -4.70
N THR A 114 7.23 12.47 -5.50
CA THR A 114 7.47 13.85 -5.08
C THR A 114 6.25 14.71 -5.39
N ASN A 115 6.15 15.88 -4.73
CA ASN A 115 5.03 16.82 -4.91
C ASN A 115 3.68 16.18 -4.57
N VAL A 116 3.63 15.43 -3.48
CA VAL A 116 2.39 14.76 -3.00
C VAL A 116 1.35 15.81 -2.61
N GLY A 117 1.75 16.87 -1.92
CA GLY A 117 0.89 18.01 -1.58
C GLY A 117 -0.21 17.70 -0.58
N GLN A 118 -0.10 16.64 0.22
CA GLN A 118 -1.12 16.24 1.19
C GLN A 118 -0.89 16.93 2.53
N ALA A 119 -1.79 17.84 2.91
CA ALA A 119 -1.74 18.50 4.23
C ALA A 119 -2.01 17.51 5.36
N VAL A 120 -1.25 17.65 6.44
CA VAL A 120 -1.38 16.89 7.68
C VAL A 120 -1.21 17.78 8.88
N THR A 121 -1.80 17.40 9.99
CA THR A 121 -1.73 18.13 11.27
C THR A 121 -1.06 17.24 12.32
N GLU A 122 -0.33 17.84 13.24
CA GLU A 122 0.24 17.12 14.39
C GLU A 122 -0.85 16.31 15.12
N GLY A 123 -0.56 15.04 15.36
CA GLY A 123 -1.48 14.08 15.94
C GLY A 123 -2.31 13.30 14.92
N ASP A 124 -2.31 13.67 13.64
CA ASP A 124 -2.86 12.83 12.59
C ASP A 124 -2.09 11.51 12.50
N ARG A 125 -2.74 10.51 11.93
CA ARG A 125 -2.16 9.17 11.78
C ARG A 125 -2.25 8.72 10.33
N LEU A 126 -1.13 8.25 9.79
CA LEU A 126 -1.02 7.80 8.41
C LEU A 126 -1.08 6.27 8.34
N LEU A 127 -1.83 5.76 7.39
CA LEU A 127 -1.90 4.34 7.08
C LEU A 127 -1.60 4.13 5.60
N PHE A 128 -0.58 3.33 5.30
CA PHE A 128 -0.31 2.89 3.95
C PHE A 128 -0.99 1.57 3.67
N VAL A 129 -1.60 1.49 2.50
CA VAL A 129 -2.30 0.29 2.02
C VAL A 129 -1.75 -0.07 0.64
N LEU A 130 -1.24 -1.29 0.51
CA LEU A 130 -0.78 -1.82 -0.75
C LEU A 130 -1.88 -2.69 -1.36
N VAL A 131 -2.17 -2.43 -2.63
CA VAL A 131 -3.04 -3.26 -3.47
C VAL A 131 -2.27 -3.78 -4.67
N ALA A 132 -2.74 -4.85 -5.27
CA ALA A 132 -2.16 -5.42 -6.48
C ALA A 132 -3.25 -5.54 -7.55
N ASP A 133 -3.15 -4.69 -8.55
CA ASP A 133 -4.09 -4.66 -9.67
C ASP A 133 -3.56 -5.55 -10.80
N ASP A 134 -4.38 -6.51 -11.24
CA ASP A 134 -4.13 -7.29 -12.45
C ASP A 134 -4.88 -6.65 -13.61
N SER A 135 -4.16 -6.30 -14.68
CA SER A 135 -4.78 -5.73 -15.90
C SER A 135 -5.62 -6.73 -16.68
N GLN A 136 -5.55 -8.02 -16.34
CA GLN A 136 -6.37 -9.06 -16.97
C GLN A 136 -7.76 -9.13 -16.33
N SER A 137 -8.76 -9.41 -17.15
CA SER A 137 -10.13 -9.66 -16.71
C SER A 137 -10.63 -10.99 -17.30
N PRO A 138 -10.98 -12.00 -16.48
CA PRO A 138 -10.81 -12.04 -15.03
C PRO A 138 -9.34 -12.12 -14.59
N ALA A 139 -9.04 -11.64 -13.39
CA ALA A 139 -7.71 -11.74 -12.81
C ALA A 139 -7.29 -13.21 -12.62
N THR A 140 -6.11 -13.55 -13.09
CA THR A 140 -5.62 -14.96 -13.16
C THR A 140 -4.33 -15.21 -12.42
N SER A 141 -3.80 -14.20 -11.72
CA SER A 141 -2.48 -14.26 -11.09
C SER A 141 -2.45 -15.12 -9.83
N ALA A 142 -1.30 -15.75 -9.61
CA ALA A 142 -1.02 -16.44 -8.36
C ALA A 142 -0.72 -15.42 -7.22
N PRO A 143 -0.88 -15.82 -5.94
CA PRO A 143 -0.48 -14.99 -4.82
C PRO A 143 0.98 -14.57 -4.87
N ILE A 144 1.26 -13.32 -4.52
CA ILE A 144 2.60 -12.75 -4.43
C ILE A 144 2.94 -12.52 -2.95
N SER A 145 4.09 -13.02 -2.51
CA SER A 145 4.61 -12.79 -1.17
C SER A 145 5.55 -11.60 -1.17
N LEU A 146 5.27 -10.60 -0.35
CA LEU A 146 5.99 -9.32 -0.33
C LEU A 146 6.47 -8.95 1.06
N ALA A 147 7.67 -8.37 1.13
CA ALA A 147 8.12 -7.55 2.25
C ALA A 147 8.10 -6.09 1.79
N VAL A 148 7.46 -5.21 2.54
CA VAL A 148 7.22 -3.82 2.14
C VAL A 148 7.62 -2.85 3.24
N SER A 149 8.21 -1.73 2.86
CA SER A 149 8.47 -0.59 3.75
C SER A 149 8.04 0.70 3.07
N ALA A 150 7.55 1.66 3.85
CA ALA A 150 7.16 2.97 3.37
C ALA A 150 7.61 4.07 4.33
N SER A 151 7.90 5.24 3.79
CA SER A 151 8.28 6.44 4.52
C SER A 151 7.71 7.69 3.86
N VAL A 152 7.59 8.77 4.65
CA VAL A 152 7.12 10.08 4.19
C VAL A 152 8.12 11.16 4.56
N GLY A 153 8.23 12.19 3.72
CA GLY A 153 8.84 13.47 4.07
C GLY A 153 7.74 14.52 4.23
N ILE A 154 7.75 15.23 5.36
CA ILE A 154 6.82 16.32 5.68
C ILE A 154 7.62 17.62 5.72
N GLU A 155 7.11 18.67 5.07
CA GLU A 155 7.65 20.02 5.06
C GLU A 155 6.61 21.03 5.55
#